data_617fbe2496e6647ca374c277058c0f0b
#
_entry.id   617fbe2496e6647ca374c277058c0f0b
#
_cell.length_a   1.000
_cell.length_b   1.000
_cell.length_c   1.000
_cell.angle_alpha   90.00
_cell.angle_beta   90.00
_cell.angle_gamma   90.00
#
_symmetry.space_group_name_H-M   'P 1'
#
loop_
_entity.id
_entity.type
_entity.pdbx_description
1 polymer ?
#
loop_
_entity_poly.entity_id
_entity_poly.type
_entity_poly.pdbx_seq_one_letter_code
_entity_poly.pdbx_strand_id
1 'polypeptide(L)'
;MMKHRIAAALALVAAPLLAQKCVNPHCDAQRLDFRDLGYPGATEIPADSSPITALMAHSNGRVYGATTGKSSHLFVWDSRVNKVFPLGRIADEKGVHHALVEGPGGVVFIGTGLSEIETLRLTRDMPEGRRAIETQLWKDIKAKYSSYAGGHVYAYDPKKGDGSVYLEGAAAQVADLGVPVPGNSVYALTISPDRKTLYGISYPDAELFSCDIAAKSFRRLGKWMEKLAYPGPERTWRGVPRALACTPDGNVWSSGDDGLLRAYVPSLGTFAETRMRIPGEYWETQAYNGFPVVEQLFAKDDGTLIGTTSDGFVFTAQPNADRLQSWGKPRVERRVRAATLGKDGRLYTICGERDNVCRLFSFRSDEGHLDWGVLGVDRSPYYAKIAYQFDAMATAADGTILIGESDRRAKLFMFIPGGEVMPGVLNPTNPR
;
A
#
# COMPACT_ATOMS: atom_id res chain seq x y z
N MET A 1 -15.32 -69.83 -26.54
CA MET A 1 -15.71 -68.78 -25.50
C MET A 1 -14.47 -67.98 -25.13
N MET A 2 -14.29 -66.88 -25.76
CA MET A 2 -13.11 -66.00 -25.61
C MET A 2 -13.46 -64.83 -24.64
N LYS A 3 -12.78 -64.81 -23.50
CA LYS A 3 -12.97 -63.76 -22.50
C LYS A 3 -12.08 -62.55 -22.86
N HIS A 4 -12.68 -61.50 -23.28
CA HIS A 4 -11.98 -60.22 -23.44
C HIS A 4 -11.77 -59.58 -22.08
N ARG A 5 -10.53 -59.39 -21.68
CA ARG A 5 -10.14 -58.51 -20.56
C ARG A 5 -9.91 -57.11 -21.11
N ILE A 6 -10.78 -56.20 -20.76
CA ILE A 6 -10.57 -54.77 -20.99
C ILE A 6 -9.64 -54.29 -19.88
N ALA A 7 -8.41 -53.94 -20.21
CA ALA A 7 -7.52 -53.23 -19.32
C ALA A 7 -7.82 -51.74 -19.43
N ALA A 8 -8.44 -51.17 -18.40
CA ALA A 8 -8.58 -49.75 -18.28
C ALA A 8 -7.24 -49.14 -17.87
N ALA A 9 -6.58 -48.45 -18.79
CA ALA A 9 -5.41 -47.67 -18.51
C ALA A 9 -5.87 -46.38 -17.80
N LEU A 10 -5.67 -46.29 -16.48
CA LEU A 10 -5.72 -45.04 -15.76
C LEU A 10 -4.54 -44.17 -16.21
N ALA A 11 -4.79 -43.21 -17.08
CA ALA A 11 -3.87 -42.12 -17.32
C ALA A 11 -3.87 -41.23 -16.08
N LEU A 12 -2.91 -41.41 -15.20
CA LEU A 12 -2.56 -40.38 -14.20
C LEU A 12 -2.10 -39.16 -14.98
N VAL A 13 -2.99 -38.20 -15.15
CA VAL A 13 -2.60 -36.86 -15.50
C VAL A 13 -1.89 -36.30 -14.25
N ALA A 14 -0.58 -36.44 -14.26
CA ALA A 14 0.26 -35.69 -13.32
C ALA A 14 0.02 -34.20 -13.64
N ALA A 15 -0.88 -33.58 -12.88
CA ALA A 15 -0.89 -32.13 -12.83
C ALA A 15 0.54 -31.67 -12.52
N PRO A 16 1.13 -30.77 -13.31
CA PRO A 16 2.43 -30.27 -12.97
C PRO A 16 2.25 -29.66 -11.57
N LEU A 17 2.92 -30.22 -10.57
CA LEU A 17 3.20 -29.52 -9.34
C LEU A 17 3.89 -28.25 -9.80
N LEU A 18 3.13 -27.17 -9.86
CA LEU A 18 3.68 -25.83 -9.93
C LEU A 18 4.58 -25.74 -8.71
N ALA A 19 5.86 -25.97 -8.93
CA ALA A 19 6.86 -25.78 -7.91
C ALA A 19 6.57 -24.38 -7.35
N GLN A 20 6.15 -24.31 -6.09
CA GLN A 20 5.95 -23.06 -5.41
C GLN A 20 7.26 -22.30 -5.57
N LYS A 21 7.27 -21.37 -6.51
CA LYS A 21 8.43 -20.51 -6.71
C LYS A 21 8.53 -19.67 -5.44
N CYS A 22 9.41 -20.10 -4.56
CA CYS A 22 9.72 -19.33 -3.37
C CYS A 22 10.19 -17.96 -3.84
N VAL A 23 9.50 -16.91 -3.41
CA VAL A 23 10.03 -15.55 -3.55
C VAL A 23 11.25 -15.51 -2.65
N ASN A 24 12.42 -15.70 -3.25
CA ASN A 24 13.65 -15.69 -2.52
C ASN A 24 14.24 -14.27 -2.58
N PRO A 25 14.12 -13.48 -1.52
CA PRO A 25 14.67 -12.12 -1.47
C PRO A 25 16.20 -12.12 -1.47
N HIS A 26 16.83 -13.27 -1.30
CA HIS A 26 18.28 -13.44 -1.46
C HIS A 26 18.72 -13.69 -2.90
N CYS A 27 17.78 -13.82 -3.83
CA CYS A 27 18.11 -13.69 -5.23
C CYS A 27 18.51 -12.25 -5.49
N ASP A 28 19.79 -12.00 -5.73
CA ASP A 28 20.31 -10.65 -5.99
C ASP A 28 19.59 -9.97 -7.15
N ALA A 29 19.08 -10.74 -8.10
CA ALA A 29 18.25 -10.26 -9.19
C ALA A 29 16.87 -9.70 -8.75
N GLN A 30 16.39 -10.03 -7.57
CA GLN A 30 15.08 -9.60 -7.05
C GLN A 30 15.21 -8.55 -5.95
N ARG A 31 16.44 -8.23 -5.56
CA ARG A 31 16.72 -7.29 -4.49
C ARG A 31 17.45 -6.09 -5.05
N LEU A 32 16.81 -4.94 -4.97
CA LEU A 32 17.42 -3.67 -5.26
C LEU A 32 17.64 -2.92 -3.94
N ASP A 33 18.85 -2.49 -3.69
CA ASP A 33 19.05 -1.45 -2.69
C ASP A 33 18.71 -0.11 -3.34
N PHE A 34 17.50 0.37 -3.08
CA PHE A 34 17.01 1.62 -3.67
C PHE A 34 17.76 2.85 -3.16
N ARG A 35 18.59 2.69 -2.15
CA ARG A 35 19.45 3.73 -1.61
C ARG A 35 20.79 3.80 -2.33
N ASP A 36 21.22 2.67 -2.89
CA ASP A 36 22.43 2.60 -3.71
C ASP A 36 22.10 3.00 -5.14
N LEU A 37 22.49 4.16 -5.49
CA LEU A 37 22.06 4.85 -6.70
C LEU A 37 22.94 4.56 -7.89
N GLY A 38 24.11 3.96 -7.67
CA GLY A 38 25.06 3.61 -8.73
C GLY A 38 25.49 4.80 -9.60
N TYR A 39 25.22 6.02 -9.17
CA TYR A 39 25.61 7.24 -9.88
C TYR A 39 26.89 7.81 -9.30
N PRO A 40 27.82 8.23 -10.15
CA PRO A 40 28.91 9.06 -9.69
C PRO A 40 28.35 10.34 -9.04
N GLY A 41 28.63 10.52 -7.74
CA GLY A 41 28.22 11.69 -6.98
C GLY A 41 26.78 11.71 -6.47
N ALA A 42 26.01 10.62 -6.65
CA ALA A 42 24.70 10.49 -6.03
C ALA A 42 24.82 9.90 -4.63
N THR A 43 24.07 10.43 -3.69
CA THR A 43 24.09 10.00 -2.31
C THR A 43 22.93 9.09 -1.98
N GLU A 44 23.21 8.14 -1.15
CA GLU A 44 22.28 7.21 -0.58
C GLU A 44 21.20 7.93 0.23
N ILE A 45 19.93 7.51 0.11
CA ILE A 45 18.88 7.97 1.02
C ILE A 45 19.24 7.48 2.44
N PRO A 46 19.30 8.37 3.46
CA PRO A 46 19.69 7.98 4.81
C PRO A 46 18.80 6.86 5.36
N ALA A 47 19.39 5.96 6.15
CA ALA A 47 18.66 4.80 6.70
C ALA A 47 17.46 5.19 7.57
N ASP A 48 17.52 6.31 8.28
CA ASP A 48 16.44 6.87 9.09
C ASP A 48 15.33 7.56 8.28
N SER A 49 15.51 7.65 6.97
CA SER A 49 14.60 8.26 5.99
C SER A 49 14.27 7.30 4.86
N SER A 50 14.62 6.01 5.00
CA SER A 50 14.53 5.02 3.94
C SER A 50 13.24 4.15 3.90
N PRO A 51 12.40 4.05 4.95
CA PRO A 51 11.16 3.27 4.88
C PRO A 51 10.30 3.62 3.68
N ILE A 52 10.03 2.65 2.81
CA ILE A 52 9.18 2.85 1.61
C ILE A 52 7.73 2.65 2.02
N THR A 53 6.94 3.71 1.96
CA THR A 53 5.55 3.72 2.40
C THR A 53 4.56 4.05 1.30
N ALA A 54 5.04 4.42 0.11
CA ALA A 54 4.22 4.62 -1.07
C ALA A 54 4.95 4.17 -2.34
N LEU A 55 4.23 3.47 -3.22
CA LEU A 55 4.64 3.10 -4.56
C LEU A 55 3.48 3.31 -5.53
N MET A 56 3.76 3.78 -6.72
CA MET A 56 2.77 4.05 -7.76
C MET A 56 3.34 3.72 -9.14
N ALA A 57 2.66 2.85 -9.86
CA ALA A 57 2.94 2.65 -11.27
C ALA A 57 2.46 3.85 -12.09
N HIS A 58 3.24 4.25 -13.08
CA HIS A 58 2.99 5.42 -13.89
C HIS A 58 2.86 5.07 -15.37
N SER A 59 2.06 5.84 -16.10
CA SER A 59 1.78 5.63 -17.53
C SER A 59 3.03 5.73 -18.42
N ASN A 60 4.13 6.36 -17.95
CA ASN A 60 5.42 6.40 -18.67
C ASN A 60 6.22 5.08 -18.56
N GLY A 61 5.69 4.04 -17.91
CA GLY A 61 6.32 2.74 -17.72
C GLY A 61 7.23 2.64 -16.48
N ARG A 62 7.42 3.72 -15.74
CA ARG A 62 8.21 3.78 -14.51
C ARG A 62 7.34 3.53 -13.27
N VAL A 63 8.00 3.29 -12.14
CA VAL A 63 7.33 3.24 -10.83
C VAL A 63 7.94 4.30 -9.93
N TYR A 64 7.12 5.21 -9.43
CA TYR A 64 7.52 6.22 -8.46
C TYR A 64 7.27 5.71 -7.06
N GLY A 65 8.18 6.05 -6.16
CA GLY A 65 8.08 5.70 -4.76
C GLY A 65 8.46 6.84 -3.85
N ALA A 66 7.93 6.80 -2.64
CA ALA A 66 8.28 7.77 -1.62
C ALA A 66 8.53 7.10 -0.27
N THR A 67 9.37 7.77 0.52
CA THR A 67 9.82 7.29 1.81
C THR A 67 9.25 8.09 2.97
N THR A 68 9.34 7.51 4.15
CA THR A 68 8.91 8.11 5.42
C THR A 68 10.02 7.96 6.44
N GLY A 69 10.23 8.96 7.30
CA GLY A 69 11.23 8.91 8.36
C GLY A 69 11.58 10.30 8.90
N LYS A 70 12.86 10.53 9.12
CA LYS A 70 13.36 11.85 9.51
C LYS A 70 13.10 12.90 8.44
N SER A 71 13.18 12.50 7.18
CA SER A 71 12.76 13.24 5.99
C SER A 71 12.14 12.31 4.98
N SER A 72 11.25 12.80 4.12
CA SER A 72 10.71 12.02 3.02
C SER A 72 11.47 12.31 1.73
N HIS A 73 11.64 11.27 0.92
CA HIS A 73 12.34 11.32 -0.36
C HIS A 73 11.47 10.75 -1.46
N LEU A 74 11.52 11.37 -2.62
CA LEU A 74 10.95 10.83 -3.85
C LEU A 74 12.04 10.07 -4.60
N PHE A 75 11.67 8.94 -5.19
CA PHE A 75 12.54 8.16 -6.07
C PHE A 75 11.73 7.56 -7.22
N VAL A 76 12.41 7.11 -8.26
CA VAL A 76 11.82 6.41 -9.39
C VAL A 76 12.60 5.16 -9.74
N TRP A 77 11.91 4.08 -10.02
CA TRP A 77 12.46 2.88 -10.63
C TRP A 77 12.12 2.86 -12.12
N ASP A 78 13.15 2.62 -12.95
CA ASP A 78 13.02 2.52 -14.40
C ASP A 78 13.31 1.07 -14.83
N SER A 79 12.29 0.38 -15.33
CA SER A 79 12.37 -1.03 -15.76
C SER A 79 13.35 -1.24 -16.93
N ARG A 80 13.51 -0.24 -17.79
CA ARG A 80 14.37 -0.36 -18.99
C ARG A 80 15.84 -0.55 -18.64
N VAL A 81 16.27 -0.01 -17.52
CA VAL A 81 17.65 -0.11 -17.03
C VAL A 81 17.74 -0.84 -15.70
N ASN A 82 16.59 -1.23 -15.16
CA ASN A 82 16.46 -1.90 -13.85
C ASN A 82 17.22 -1.18 -12.74
N LYS A 83 17.02 0.13 -12.64
CA LYS A 83 17.68 0.98 -11.65
C LYS A 83 16.71 1.89 -10.94
N VAL A 84 17.08 2.21 -9.69
CA VAL A 84 16.42 3.23 -8.87
C VAL A 84 17.19 4.53 -8.98
N PHE A 85 16.46 5.60 -9.17
CA PHE A 85 16.99 6.95 -9.23
C PHE A 85 16.32 7.81 -8.17
N PRO A 86 17.05 8.42 -7.24
CA PRO A 86 16.47 9.37 -6.32
C PRO A 86 16.12 10.64 -7.06
N LEU A 87 15.04 11.25 -6.65
CA LEU A 87 14.56 12.49 -7.21
C LEU A 87 14.67 13.65 -6.23
N GLY A 88 15.03 13.35 -4.98
CA GLY A 88 15.32 14.35 -3.98
C GLY A 88 14.38 14.31 -2.77
N ARG A 89 14.70 15.17 -1.81
CA ARG A 89 13.91 15.35 -0.59
C ARG A 89 12.62 16.13 -0.90
N ILE A 90 11.51 15.67 -0.38
CA ILE A 90 10.21 16.33 -0.54
C ILE A 90 10.08 17.43 0.52
N ALA A 91 10.54 18.64 0.19
CA ALA A 91 10.55 19.77 1.09
C ALA A 91 11.07 19.41 2.52
N ASP A 92 10.45 19.94 3.57
CA ASP A 92 10.76 19.59 4.96
C ASP A 92 9.82 18.54 5.55
N GLU A 93 9.15 17.78 4.67
CA GLU A 93 8.18 16.76 5.03
C GLU A 93 8.83 15.47 5.54
N LYS A 94 8.10 14.74 6.38
CA LYS A 94 8.61 13.54 7.06
C LYS A 94 7.99 12.25 6.59
N GLY A 95 6.85 12.29 5.96
CA GLY A 95 6.15 11.08 5.55
C GLY A 95 5.29 11.24 4.31
N VAL A 96 5.25 10.17 3.50
CA VAL A 96 4.29 9.96 2.42
C VAL A 96 3.65 8.59 2.66
N HIS A 97 2.37 8.56 2.98
CA HIS A 97 1.65 7.34 3.36
C HIS A 97 0.57 7.02 2.33
N HIS A 98 0.81 6.05 1.44
CA HIS A 98 -0.18 5.63 0.42
C HIS A 98 -0.79 6.77 -0.42
N ALA A 99 -0.13 7.92 -0.44
CA ALA A 99 -0.64 9.15 -1.02
C ALA A 99 0.17 9.56 -2.26
N LEU A 100 0.34 8.62 -3.20
CA LEU A 100 0.87 8.86 -4.54
C LEU A 100 -0.20 8.53 -5.56
N VAL A 101 -0.45 9.47 -6.49
CA VAL A 101 -1.38 9.24 -7.59
C VAL A 101 -0.94 9.97 -8.85
N GLU A 102 -1.12 9.32 -10.00
CA GLU A 102 -0.86 9.94 -11.30
C GLU A 102 -2.03 10.79 -11.75
N GLY A 103 -1.76 12.05 -12.06
CA GLY A 103 -2.73 13.01 -12.55
C GLY A 103 -2.63 13.29 -14.06
N PRO A 104 -3.32 14.35 -14.53
CA PRO A 104 -3.30 14.75 -15.92
C PRO A 104 -1.89 15.03 -16.42
N GLY A 105 -1.63 14.64 -17.67
CA GLY A 105 -0.32 14.88 -18.30
C GLY A 105 0.84 14.09 -17.72
N GLY A 106 0.56 13.13 -16.81
CA GLY A 106 1.57 12.33 -16.12
C GLY A 106 2.20 13.03 -14.91
N VAL A 107 1.58 14.04 -14.36
CA VAL A 107 2.02 14.67 -13.10
C VAL A 107 1.77 13.72 -11.95
N VAL A 108 2.76 13.54 -11.08
CA VAL A 108 2.63 12.75 -9.85
C VAL A 108 2.20 13.68 -8.72
N PHE A 109 1.04 13.42 -8.12
CA PHE A 109 0.60 14.11 -6.91
C PHE A 109 1.03 13.31 -5.68
N ILE A 110 1.54 14.04 -4.69
CA ILE A 110 2.17 13.50 -3.49
C ILE A 110 1.50 14.14 -2.28
N GLY A 111 0.87 13.33 -1.43
CA GLY A 111 0.36 13.77 -0.14
C GLY A 111 1.38 13.50 0.95
N THR A 112 1.63 14.48 1.80
CA THR A 112 2.68 14.40 2.84
C THR A 112 2.12 14.47 4.25
N GLY A 113 2.98 14.24 5.23
CA GLY A 113 2.62 14.29 6.64
C GLY A 113 3.75 13.99 7.61
N LEU A 114 3.37 13.69 8.84
CA LEU A 114 4.29 13.23 9.87
C LEU A 114 4.66 11.76 9.64
N SER A 115 5.78 11.34 10.22
CA SER A 115 6.30 9.97 10.09
C SER A 115 5.60 8.95 11.00
N GLU A 116 4.90 9.38 12.04
CA GLU A 116 4.42 8.54 13.13
C GLU A 116 3.02 7.93 12.93
N ILE A 117 2.45 8.03 11.74
CA ILE A 117 1.09 7.53 11.47
C ILE A 117 0.91 6.04 11.79
N GLU A 118 1.95 5.25 11.61
CA GLU A 118 1.82 3.80 11.58
C GLU A 118 2.37 3.03 12.79
N THR A 119 3.00 3.72 13.72
CA THR A 119 3.73 3.06 14.81
C THR A 119 2.83 2.43 15.86
N LEU A 120 1.55 2.73 15.84
CA LEU A 120 0.63 2.33 16.90
C LEU A 120 -0.53 1.53 16.37
N ARG A 121 -0.32 0.24 16.17
CA ARG A 121 -1.43 -0.66 15.95
C ARG A 121 -1.56 -1.60 17.14
N LEU A 122 -2.62 -1.42 17.89
CA LEU A 122 -3.00 -2.34 18.94
C LEU A 122 -3.28 -3.70 18.32
N THR A 123 -2.57 -4.70 18.74
CA THR A 123 -2.88 -6.08 18.40
C THR A 123 -3.88 -6.62 19.43
N ARG A 124 -4.67 -7.58 19.00
CA ARG A 124 -5.71 -8.23 19.81
C ARG A 124 -5.19 -8.78 21.12
N ASP A 125 -3.98 -9.31 21.13
CA ASP A 125 -3.41 -10.08 22.24
C ASP A 125 -2.50 -9.24 23.13
N MET A 126 -2.75 -7.94 23.21
CA MET A 126 -1.93 -7.08 24.05
C MET A 126 -2.22 -7.26 25.55
N PRO A 127 -1.19 -7.56 26.34
CA PRO A 127 -1.27 -7.45 27.78
C PRO A 127 -1.65 -6.03 28.23
N GLU A 128 -2.37 -5.92 29.36
CA GLU A 128 -2.85 -4.63 29.88
C GLU A 128 -1.75 -3.56 30.00
N GLY A 129 -0.55 -3.93 30.45
CA GLY A 129 0.57 -3.01 30.57
C GLY A 129 1.02 -2.44 29.23
N ARG A 130 0.96 -3.20 28.15
CA ARG A 130 1.28 -2.73 26.79
C ARG A 130 0.21 -1.80 26.26
N ARG A 131 -1.04 -2.00 26.63
CA ARG A 131 -2.16 -1.12 26.29
C ARG A 131 -1.98 0.29 26.88
N ALA A 132 -1.51 0.36 28.12
CA ALA A 132 -1.22 1.65 28.76
C ALA A 132 -0.10 2.42 28.04
N ILE A 133 0.96 1.74 27.62
CA ILE A 133 2.06 2.32 26.85
C ILE A 133 1.54 2.88 25.52
N GLU A 134 0.72 2.13 24.81
CA GLU A 134 0.17 2.58 23.52
C GLU A 134 -0.83 3.72 23.66
N THR A 135 -1.62 3.72 24.73
CA THR A 135 -2.48 4.86 25.06
C THR A 135 -1.66 6.13 25.27
N GLN A 136 -0.52 6.03 25.95
CA GLN A 136 0.36 7.18 26.16
C GLN A 136 0.99 7.64 24.83
N LEU A 137 1.51 6.72 24.04
CA LEU A 137 2.07 7.03 22.72
C LEU A 137 1.03 7.71 21.81
N TRP A 138 -0.23 7.29 21.89
CA TRP A 138 -1.32 7.94 21.16
C TRP A 138 -1.57 9.37 21.62
N LYS A 139 -1.51 9.64 22.92
CA LYS A 139 -1.58 11.01 23.44
C LYS A 139 -0.42 11.86 22.95
N ASP A 140 0.77 11.29 22.90
CA ASP A 140 1.97 11.97 22.39
C ASP A 140 1.86 12.28 20.89
N ILE A 141 1.30 11.36 20.08
CA ILE A 141 1.01 11.60 18.66
C ILE A 141 -0.01 12.74 18.53
N LYS A 142 -1.11 12.70 19.25
CA LYS A 142 -2.10 13.80 19.23
C LYS A 142 -1.48 15.14 19.61
N ALA A 143 -0.59 15.14 20.59
CA ALA A 143 0.12 16.37 20.97
C ALA A 143 1.00 16.90 19.82
N LYS A 144 1.69 16.01 19.09
CA LYS A 144 2.44 16.40 17.89
C LYS A 144 1.55 16.96 16.80
N TYR A 145 0.41 16.33 16.54
CA TYR A 145 -0.54 16.81 15.55
C TYR A 145 -1.19 18.16 15.95
N SER A 146 -1.34 18.44 17.22
CA SER A 146 -1.88 19.73 17.68
C SER A 146 -0.98 20.93 17.36
N SER A 147 0.33 20.69 17.20
CA SER A 147 1.31 21.73 16.80
C SER A 147 1.71 21.65 15.32
N TYR A 148 1.18 20.68 14.58
CA TYR A 148 1.49 20.47 13.19
C TYR A 148 0.64 21.35 12.28
N ALA A 149 1.27 22.04 11.33
CA ALA A 149 0.56 22.94 10.41
C ALA A 149 -0.36 22.18 9.44
N GLY A 150 0.00 20.96 9.11
CA GLY A 150 -0.70 20.08 8.17
C GLY A 150 0.21 19.62 7.04
N GLY A 151 -0.05 18.42 6.52
CA GLY A 151 0.62 17.87 5.35
C GLY A 151 0.17 18.57 4.08
N HIS A 152 1.09 18.73 3.16
CA HIS A 152 0.88 19.38 1.88
C HIS A 152 0.52 18.36 0.79
N VAL A 153 -0.09 18.83 -0.26
CA VAL A 153 -0.15 18.12 -1.54
C VAL A 153 0.86 18.78 -2.48
N TYR A 154 1.79 18.00 -2.98
CA TYR A 154 2.77 18.44 -3.98
C TYR A 154 2.47 17.84 -5.33
N ALA A 155 2.95 18.51 -6.38
CA ALA A 155 2.91 18.03 -7.77
C ALA A 155 4.34 17.92 -8.31
N TYR A 156 4.70 16.74 -8.81
CA TYR A 156 5.96 16.44 -9.46
C TYR A 156 5.73 16.17 -10.94
N ASP A 157 6.46 16.88 -11.81
CA ASP A 157 6.38 16.67 -13.26
C ASP A 157 7.57 15.81 -13.73
N PRO A 158 7.35 14.53 -14.08
CA PRO A 158 8.42 13.63 -14.54
C PRO A 158 9.19 14.17 -15.77
N LYS A 159 8.53 14.93 -16.63
CA LYS A 159 9.16 15.49 -17.83
C LYS A 159 10.24 16.51 -17.51
N LYS A 160 10.15 17.11 -16.33
CA LYS A 160 11.11 18.12 -15.84
C LYS A 160 12.09 17.57 -14.83
N GLY A 161 11.64 16.65 -13.99
CA GLY A 161 12.37 16.18 -12.81
C GLY A 161 13.21 14.93 -13.01
N ASP A 162 12.75 13.98 -13.83
CA ASP A 162 13.40 12.66 -13.95
C ASP A 162 14.82 12.67 -14.56
N GLY A 163 15.19 13.73 -15.25
CA GLY A 163 16.53 13.90 -15.82
C GLY A 163 17.48 14.74 -14.96
N SER A 164 17.02 15.21 -13.81
CA SER A 164 17.83 16.05 -12.94
C SER A 164 18.90 15.22 -12.24
N VAL A 165 20.12 15.76 -12.17
CA VAL A 165 21.19 15.14 -11.38
C VAL A 165 20.86 15.32 -9.91
N TYR A 166 20.72 14.20 -9.20
CA TYR A 166 20.53 14.24 -7.76
C TYR A 166 21.87 14.52 -7.07
N LEU A 167 21.90 15.60 -6.32
CA LEU A 167 23.01 15.94 -5.41
C LEU A 167 22.56 15.67 -3.97
N GLU A 168 23.52 15.35 -3.10
CA GLU A 168 23.26 15.13 -1.67
C GLU A 168 22.47 16.29 -1.07
N GLY A 169 21.36 15.95 -0.40
CA GLY A 169 20.48 16.93 0.21
C GLY A 169 19.65 17.77 -0.76
N ALA A 170 19.72 17.50 -2.07
CA ALA A 170 18.90 18.21 -3.05
C ALA A 170 17.40 17.98 -2.78
N ALA A 171 16.63 19.04 -2.94
CA ALA A 171 15.17 18.97 -2.93
C ALA A 171 14.65 18.41 -4.25
N ALA A 172 13.58 17.58 -4.17
CA ALA A 172 12.82 17.21 -5.35
C ALA A 172 12.18 18.45 -6.00
N GLN A 173 12.13 18.45 -7.34
CA GLN A 173 11.49 19.53 -8.07
C GLN A 173 9.97 19.41 -8.02
N VAL A 174 9.39 19.73 -6.88
CA VAL A 174 7.95 19.66 -6.66
C VAL A 174 7.34 21.05 -6.57
N ALA A 175 6.11 21.18 -7.06
CA ALA A 175 5.30 22.38 -6.87
C ALA A 175 4.35 22.15 -5.68
N ASP A 176 4.37 23.05 -4.73
CA ASP A 176 3.46 23.01 -3.59
C ASP A 176 2.06 23.49 -3.99
N LEU A 177 1.05 22.70 -3.70
CA LEU A 177 -0.36 23.05 -3.91
C LEU A 177 -1.03 23.55 -2.63
N GLY A 178 -0.39 23.35 -1.46
CA GLY A 178 -0.88 23.79 -0.15
C GLY A 178 -1.41 22.65 0.74
N VAL A 179 -1.96 23.05 1.87
CA VAL A 179 -2.46 22.15 2.93
C VAL A 179 -3.97 21.99 2.78
N PRO A 180 -4.46 20.76 2.52
CA PRO A 180 -5.89 20.50 2.35
C PRO A 180 -6.66 20.53 3.68
N VAL A 181 -6.06 19.99 4.75
CA VAL A 181 -6.67 19.90 6.08
C VAL A 181 -5.63 20.32 7.12
N PRO A 182 -5.73 21.53 7.69
CA PRO A 182 -4.80 22.00 8.72
C PRO A 182 -4.70 21.02 9.90
N GLY A 183 -3.50 20.87 10.45
CA GLY A 183 -3.24 19.99 11.59
C GLY A 183 -3.27 18.50 11.28
N ASN A 184 -3.46 18.10 10.02
CA ASN A 184 -3.56 16.69 9.62
C ASN A 184 -2.53 16.34 8.56
N SER A 185 -2.10 15.08 8.55
CA SER A 185 -1.36 14.50 7.42
C SER A 185 -2.32 14.14 6.29
N VAL A 186 -1.85 14.17 5.05
CA VAL A 186 -2.53 13.55 3.92
C VAL A 186 -2.23 12.05 3.95
N TYR A 187 -3.26 11.23 4.17
CA TYR A 187 -3.06 9.80 4.46
C TYR A 187 -3.20 8.89 3.24
N ALA A 188 -4.17 9.18 2.38
CA ALA A 188 -4.35 8.50 1.11
C ALA A 188 -4.85 9.49 0.07
N LEU A 189 -4.55 9.23 -1.20
CA LEU A 189 -5.04 9.97 -2.35
C LEU A 189 -5.62 9.04 -3.40
N THR A 190 -6.64 9.53 -4.10
CA THR A 190 -7.16 8.95 -5.33
C THR A 190 -7.53 10.07 -6.30
N ILE A 191 -7.85 9.72 -7.53
CA ILE A 191 -8.20 10.70 -8.57
C ILE A 191 -9.53 10.31 -9.23
N SER A 192 -10.31 11.32 -9.60
CA SER A 192 -11.55 11.12 -10.36
C SER A 192 -11.28 10.49 -11.74
N PRO A 193 -12.23 9.74 -12.32
CA PRO A 193 -12.04 9.10 -13.63
C PRO A 193 -11.75 10.10 -14.75
N ASP A 194 -12.29 11.31 -14.68
CA ASP A 194 -12.01 12.40 -15.63
C ASP A 194 -10.67 13.11 -15.35
N ARG A 195 -9.96 12.69 -14.29
CA ARG A 195 -8.65 13.18 -13.85
C ARG A 195 -8.60 14.68 -13.53
N LYS A 196 -9.74 15.28 -13.20
CA LYS A 196 -9.82 16.73 -12.86
C LYS A 196 -9.77 17.00 -11.37
N THR A 197 -10.17 16.02 -10.55
CA THR A 197 -10.29 16.19 -9.11
C THR A 197 -9.47 15.13 -8.37
N LEU A 198 -8.62 15.56 -7.46
CA LEU A 198 -8.03 14.69 -6.45
C LEU A 198 -8.99 14.58 -5.27
N TYR A 199 -9.07 13.39 -4.70
CA TYR A 199 -9.70 13.15 -3.40
C TYR A 199 -8.66 12.59 -2.45
N GLY A 200 -8.71 13.02 -1.20
CA GLY A 200 -7.83 12.51 -0.18
C GLY A 200 -8.50 12.43 1.18
N ILE A 201 -8.01 11.52 2.01
CA ILE A 201 -8.41 11.41 3.41
C ILE A 201 -7.26 11.84 4.31
N SER A 202 -7.60 12.60 5.36
CA SER A 202 -6.63 13.10 6.32
C SER A 202 -6.47 12.16 7.52
N TYR A 203 -5.35 12.29 8.24
CA TYR A 203 -5.09 11.63 9.50
C TYR A 203 -4.60 12.66 10.52
N PRO A 204 -5.08 12.69 11.78
CA PRO A 204 -5.90 11.69 12.45
C PRO A 204 -7.43 11.88 12.32
N ASP A 205 -7.91 12.97 11.77
CA ASP A 205 -9.33 13.34 11.86
C ASP A 205 -10.23 12.63 10.84
N ALA A 206 -9.65 11.86 9.91
CA ALA A 206 -10.37 11.15 8.85
C ALA A 206 -11.30 12.07 8.03
N GLU A 207 -10.83 13.26 7.73
CA GLU A 207 -11.58 14.22 6.92
C GLU A 207 -11.33 13.99 5.43
N LEU A 208 -12.41 13.88 4.67
CA LEU A 208 -12.34 13.83 3.22
C LEU A 208 -12.17 15.25 2.67
N PHE A 209 -11.27 15.39 1.73
CA PHE A 209 -11.09 16.62 0.96
C PHE A 209 -11.02 16.34 -0.53
N SER A 210 -11.28 17.37 -1.32
CA SER A 210 -11.01 17.37 -2.76
C SER A 210 -10.07 18.51 -3.13
N CYS A 211 -9.38 18.34 -4.27
CA CYS A 211 -8.60 19.37 -4.93
C CYS A 211 -9.01 19.48 -6.39
N ASP A 212 -9.49 20.65 -6.80
CA ASP A 212 -9.57 20.97 -8.23
C ASP A 212 -8.15 21.16 -8.74
N ILE A 213 -7.72 20.27 -9.66
CA ILE A 213 -6.34 20.24 -10.13
C ILE A 213 -5.98 21.49 -10.95
N ALA A 214 -6.91 21.99 -11.75
CA ALA A 214 -6.69 23.15 -12.60
C ALA A 214 -6.66 24.45 -11.77
N ALA A 215 -7.58 24.58 -10.85
CA ALA A 215 -7.68 25.74 -9.96
C ALA A 215 -6.68 25.69 -8.80
N LYS A 216 -6.08 24.53 -8.52
CA LYS A 216 -5.22 24.27 -7.35
C LYS A 216 -5.91 24.65 -6.03
N SER A 217 -7.19 24.38 -5.93
CA SER A 217 -8.02 24.78 -4.78
C SER A 217 -8.54 23.55 -4.03
N PHE A 218 -8.44 23.62 -2.71
CA PHE A 218 -8.93 22.58 -1.81
C PHE A 218 -10.31 22.89 -1.28
N ARG A 219 -11.11 21.83 -1.11
CA ARG A 219 -12.39 21.86 -0.44
C ARG A 219 -12.49 20.72 0.56
N ARG A 220 -12.81 21.02 1.81
CA ARG A 220 -13.15 20.03 2.82
C ARG A 220 -14.58 19.53 2.55
N LEU A 221 -14.77 18.22 2.50
CA LEU A 221 -16.05 17.59 2.13
C LEU A 221 -16.79 17.02 3.34
N GLY A 222 -16.12 16.96 4.49
CA GLY A 222 -16.67 16.46 5.74
C GLY A 222 -15.90 15.25 6.28
N LYS A 223 -16.29 14.82 7.46
CA LYS A 223 -15.65 13.67 8.11
C LYS A 223 -16.08 12.38 7.44
N TRP A 224 -15.11 11.62 7.01
CA TRP A 224 -15.34 10.27 6.49
C TRP A 224 -15.88 9.36 7.59
N MET A 225 -15.42 9.57 8.81
CA MET A 225 -15.82 8.85 10.02
C MET A 225 -16.38 9.84 11.04
N GLU A 226 -17.69 9.79 11.28
CA GLU A 226 -18.34 10.71 12.22
C GLU A 226 -18.22 10.27 13.67
N LYS A 227 -18.31 8.95 13.85
CA LYS A 227 -18.16 8.34 15.15
C LYS A 227 -16.91 7.46 15.07
N LEU A 228 -15.84 7.97 15.60
CA LEU A 228 -14.75 7.09 15.94
C LEU A 228 -15.26 6.18 17.04
N ALA A 229 -16.11 5.24 16.62
CA ALA A 229 -17.11 4.59 17.42
C ALA A 229 -16.54 3.48 18.27
N TYR A 230 -15.76 3.87 19.26
CA TYR A 230 -15.66 2.96 20.38
C TYR A 230 -15.59 3.72 21.70
N PRO A 231 -16.11 3.12 22.78
CA PRO A 231 -16.09 3.80 24.08
C PRO A 231 -14.63 3.98 24.54
N GLY A 232 -14.08 5.12 24.22
CA GLY A 232 -12.75 5.53 24.62
C GLY A 232 -12.02 6.33 23.51
N PRO A 233 -11.52 7.51 23.83
CA PRO A 233 -10.77 8.35 22.90
C PRO A 233 -9.47 7.66 22.40
N GLU A 234 -9.05 6.61 23.08
CA GLU A 234 -7.81 5.89 22.80
C GLU A 234 -7.81 5.10 21.50
N ARG A 235 -8.95 4.98 20.82
CA ARG A 235 -9.09 4.12 19.63
C ARG A 235 -9.42 4.81 18.34
N THR A 236 -9.52 6.10 18.39
CA THR A 236 -9.88 6.92 17.25
C THR A 236 -8.97 6.72 16.05
N TRP A 237 -7.71 6.40 16.28
CA TRP A 237 -6.71 6.23 15.24
C TRP A 237 -6.81 4.92 14.44
N ARG A 238 -7.49 3.91 14.95
CA ARG A 238 -7.73 2.66 14.20
C ARG A 238 -8.80 2.79 13.15
N GLY A 239 -9.60 3.79 13.30
CA GLY A 239 -10.75 3.98 12.44
C GLY A 239 -10.43 4.64 11.10
N VAL A 240 -9.23 5.10 10.83
CA VAL A 240 -8.93 5.78 9.56
C VAL A 240 -8.55 4.77 8.49
N PRO A 241 -9.33 4.63 7.41
CA PRO A 241 -8.98 3.75 6.31
C PRO A 241 -7.74 4.26 5.57
N ARG A 242 -6.93 3.33 5.06
CA ARG A 242 -5.67 3.65 4.39
C ARG A 242 -5.80 3.80 2.88
N ALA A 243 -6.95 3.53 2.34
CA ALA A 243 -7.16 3.57 0.91
C ALA A 243 -8.49 4.22 0.55
N LEU A 244 -8.47 4.93 -0.55
CA LEU A 244 -9.61 5.44 -1.28
C LEU A 244 -9.58 4.87 -2.69
N ALA A 245 -10.72 4.52 -3.25
CA ALA A 245 -10.86 4.17 -4.66
C ALA A 245 -11.98 4.98 -5.30
N CYS A 246 -11.74 5.47 -6.50
CA CYS A 246 -12.74 6.14 -7.31
C CYS A 246 -13.25 5.17 -8.37
N THR A 247 -14.55 4.87 -8.37
CA THR A 247 -15.19 4.01 -9.39
C THR A 247 -15.46 4.79 -10.68
N PRO A 248 -15.65 4.12 -11.83
CA PRO A 248 -15.89 4.79 -13.12
C PRO A 248 -17.07 5.76 -13.14
N ASP A 249 -18.06 5.59 -12.26
CA ASP A 249 -19.18 6.52 -12.07
C ASP A 249 -18.82 7.79 -11.28
N GLY A 250 -17.56 7.88 -10.82
CA GLY A 250 -17.01 9.04 -10.10
C GLY A 250 -17.20 8.98 -8.57
N ASN A 251 -17.84 7.96 -8.04
CA ASN A 251 -18.01 7.82 -6.59
C ASN A 251 -16.69 7.43 -5.91
N VAL A 252 -16.44 8.01 -4.75
CA VAL A 252 -15.23 7.74 -3.95
C VAL A 252 -15.57 6.79 -2.81
N TRP A 253 -14.85 5.69 -2.73
CA TRP A 253 -15.15 4.58 -1.82
C TRP A 253 -14.06 4.37 -0.77
N SER A 254 -14.50 4.04 0.45
CA SER A 254 -13.70 3.45 1.52
C SER A 254 -14.62 2.85 2.60
N SER A 255 -14.06 2.42 3.74
CA SER A 255 -14.87 1.95 4.87
C SER A 255 -15.22 3.06 5.86
N GLY A 256 -16.43 2.99 6.40
CA GLY A 256 -16.87 3.81 7.52
C GLY A 256 -16.39 3.33 8.88
N ASP A 257 -16.85 4.00 9.93
CA ASP A 257 -16.53 3.71 11.35
C ASP A 257 -17.32 2.53 11.94
N ASP A 258 -18.27 2.03 11.20
CA ASP A 258 -19.15 0.89 11.54
C ASP A 258 -18.76 -0.42 10.83
N GLY A 259 -17.68 -0.42 10.06
CA GLY A 259 -17.23 -1.55 9.26
C GLY A 259 -18.06 -1.76 7.98
N LEU A 260 -18.82 -0.78 7.55
CA LEU A 260 -19.48 -0.78 6.25
C LEU A 260 -18.65 -0.06 5.20
N LEU A 261 -18.75 -0.47 3.94
CA LEU A 261 -18.31 0.36 2.83
C LEU A 261 -19.19 1.60 2.74
N ARG A 262 -18.57 2.72 2.44
CA ARG A 262 -19.20 4.03 2.33
C ARG A 262 -18.74 4.71 1.06
N ALA A 263 -19.60 5.49 0.44
CA ALA A 263 -19.24 6.29 -0.72
C ALA A 263 -19.44 7.78 -0.45
N TYR A 264 -18.55 8.60 -0.98
CA TYR A 264 -18.86 9.99 -1.25
C TYR A 264 -19.33 10.10 -2.69
N VAL A 265 -20.51 10.69 -2.89
CA VAL A 265 -21.15 10.86 -4.21
C VAL A 265 -20.99 12.32 -4.65
N PRO A 266 -20.00 12.63 -5.51
CA PRO A 266 -19.69 14.02 -5.87
C PRO A 266 -20.85 14.76 -6.54
N SER A 267 -21.67 14.06 -7.33
CA SER A 267 -22.85 14.64 -7.99
C SER A 267 -23.93 15.12 -7.03
N LEU A 268 -23.97 14.53 -5.82
CA LEU A 268 -24.93 14.91 -4.76
C LEU A 268 -24.23 15.75 -3.67
N GLY A 269 -22.90 15.75 -3.61
CA GLY A 269 -22.12 16.40 -2.57
C GLY A 269 -22.28 15.81 -1.18
N THR A 270 -22.64 14.52 -1.07
CA THR A 270 -22.97 13.86 0.19
C THR A 270 -22.38 12.46 0.29
N PHE A 271 -22.32 11.96 1.52
CA PHE A 271 -21.99 10.56 1.78
C PHE A 271 -23.21 9.67 1.63
N ALA A 272 -23.00 8.51 0.99
CA ALA A 272 -24.00 7.45 0.88
C ALA A 272 -23.56 6.26 1.75
N GLU A 273 -24.50 5.80 2.56
CA GLU A 273 -24.33 4.58 3.35
C GLU A 273 -24.76 3.37 2.53
N THR A 274 -24.13 2.23 2.81
CA THR A 274 -24.41 0.95 2.16
C THR A 274 -24.73 -0.12 3.19
N ARG A 275 -25.13 -1.30 2.72
CA ARG A 275 -25.24 -2.52 3.57
C ARG A 275 -24.03 -3.42 3.45
N MET A 276 -23.05 -3.03 2.67
CA MET A 276 -21.86 -3.82 2.38
C MET A 276 -20.89 -3.82 3.57
N ARG A 277 -21.03 -4.79 4.46
CA ARG A 277 -20.14 -4.98 5.60
C ARG A 277 -18.85 -5.63 5.16
N ILE A 278 -17.71 -4.95 5.38
CA ILE A 278 -16.39 -5.52 5.09
C ILE A 278 -16.08 -6.66 6.06
N PRO A 279 -15.39 -7.72 5.61
CA PRO A 279 -15.08 -8.85 6.46
C PRO A 279 -14.03 -8.48 7.52
N GLY A 280 -14.20 -9.07 8.70
CA GLY A 280 -13.32 -8.82 9.83
C GLY A 280 -13.61 -9.76 11.00
N GLU A 281 -12.81 -9.65 12.04
CA GLU A 281 -12.94 -10.42 13.28
C GLU A 281 -13.85 -9.67 14.26
N TYR A 282 -15.15 -9.70 14.03
CA TYR A 282 -16.13 -8.91 14.79
C TYR A 282 -16.37 -9.41 16.23
N TRP A 283 -16.19 -10.68 16.46
CA TRP A 283 -16.62 -11.38 17.69
C TRP A 283 -15.88 -10.99 18.98
N GLU A 284 -14.63 -10.49 18.85
CA GLU A 284 -13.90 -9.95 20.01
C GLU A 284 -13.45 -8.51 19.82
N THR A 285 -13.47 -8.03 18.60
CA THR A 285 -12.98 -6.72 18.23
C THR A 285 -13.86 -5.59 18.70
N GLN A 286 -15.15 -5.82 18.82
CA GLN A 286 -16.08 -4.82 19.33
C GLN A 286 -15.72 -4.31 20.73
N ALA A 287 -15.19 -5.19 21.57
CA ALA A 287 -14.82 -4.82 22.93
C ALA A 287 -13.50 -4.03 23.01
N TYR A 288 -12.58 -4.19 22.03
CA TYR A 288 -11.22 -3.69 22.19
C TYR A 288 -10.64 -2.94 20.98
N ASN A 289 -11.12 -3.16 19.79
CA ASN A 289 -10.41 -2.77 18.56
C ASN A 289 -11.21 -1.91 17.58
N GLY A 290 -12.48 -1.66 17.82
CA GLY A 290 -13.37 -1.03 16.83
C GLY A 290 -13.64 -1.98 15.66
N PHE A 291 -14.24 -1.45 14.62
CA PHE A 291 -14.53 -2.19 13.40
C PHE A 291 -13.29 -2.27 12.49
N PRO A 292 -13.18 -3.31 11.64
CA PRO A 292 -12.16 -3.35 10.61
C PRO A 292 -12.31 -2.17 9.66
N VAL A 293 -11.19 -1.72 9.11
CA VAL A 293 -11.14 -0.69 8.09
C VAL A 293 -10.49 -1.24 6.83
N VAL A 294 -10.73 -0.56 5.71
CA VAL A 294 -10.06 -0.86 4.45
C VAL A 294 -8.57 -0.51 4.57
N GLU A 295 -7.71 -1.48 4.23
CA GLU A 295 -6.26 -1.29 4.13
C GLU A 295 -5.83 -0.96 2.72
N GLN A 296 -6.36 -1.68 1.72
CA GLN A 296 -6.14 -1.46 0.30
C GLN A 296 -7.48 -1.56 -0.43
N LEU A 297 -7.66 -0.75 -1.45
CA LEU A 297 -8.89 -0.74 -2.24
C LEU A 297 -8.58 -0.33 -3.68
N PHE A 298 -9.08 -1.12 -4.61
CA PHE A 298 -8.91 -0.91 -6.04
C PHE A 298 -10.28 -0.96 -6.72
N ALA A 299 -10.53 -0.01 -7.61
CA ALA A 299 -11.69 -0.03 -8.49
C ALA A 299 -11.29 -0.65 -9.84
N LYS A 300 -12.12 -1.56 -10.34
CA LYS A 300 -12.01 -2.11 -11.69
C LYS A 300 -12.83 -1.29 -12.67
N ASP A 301 -12.57 -1.48 -13.95
CA ASP A 301 -13.27 -0.77 -15.03
C ASP A 301 -14.77 -1.06 -15.07
N ASP A 302 -15.19 -2.21 -14.55
CA ASP A 302 -16.61 -2.59 -14.42
C ASP A 302 -17.29 -2.02 -13.16
N GLY A 303 -16.57 -1.21 -12.37
CA GLY A 303 -17.06 -0.65 -11.12
C GLY A 303 -16.98 -1.59 -9.92
N THR A 304 -16.52 -2.82 -10.09
CA THR A 304 -16.24 -3.74 -8.99
C THR A 304 -15.07 -3.23 -8.16
N LEU A 305 -15.23 -3.26 -6.85
CA LEU A 305 -14.14 -2.99 -5.90
C LEU A 305 -13.50 -4.31 -5.46
N ILE A 306 -12.19 -4.32 -5.36
CA ILE A 306 -11.44 -5.38 -4.68
C ILE A 306 -10.57 -4.75 -3.60
N GLY A 307 -10.56 -5.32 -2.41
CA GLY A 307 -9.84 -4.73 -1.29
C GLY A 307 -9.41 -5.71 -0.23
N THR A 308 -8.66 -5.18 0.71
CA THR A 308 -8.21 -5.88 1.91
C THR A 308 -8.58 -5.09 3.15
N THR A 309 -8.67 -5.78 4.29
CA THR A 309 -9.05 -5.17 5.57
C THR A 309 -7.89 -5.17 6.56
N SER A 310 -8.00 -4.34 7.57
CA SER A 310 -7.07 -4.29 8.72
C SER A 310 -6.93 -5.63 9.43
N ASP A 311 -7.92 -6.50 9.32
CA ASP A 311 -7.90 -7.83 9.90
C ASP A 311 -7.38 -8.91 8.94
N GLY A 312 -6.91 -8.51 7.74
CA GLY A 312 -6.25 -9.39 6.77
C GLY A 312 -7.18 -10.15 5.82
N PHE A 313 -8.45 -9.80 5.77
CA PHE A 313 -9.39 -10.39 4.82
C PHE A 313 -9.25 -9.76 3.43
N VAL A 314 -9.51 -10.58 2.41
CA VAL A 314 -9.71 -10.13 1.03
C VAL A 314 -11.21 -10.14 0.74
N PHE A 315 -11.68 -9.12 0.03
CA PHE A 315 -13.09 -9.02 -0.38
C PHE A 315 -13.23 -8.43 -1.78
N THR A 316 -14.35 -8.70 -2.40
CA THR A 316 -14.85 -7.97 -3.57
C THR A 316 -16.21 -7.36 -3.26
N ALA A 317 -16.49 -6.20 -3.83
CA ALA A 317 -17.78 -5.55 -3.68
C ALA A 317 -18.31 -5.08 -5.03
N GLN A 318 -19.61 -5.18 -5.19
CA GLN A 318 -20.36 -4.70 -6.36
C GLN A 318 -21.29 -3.57 -5.89
N PRO A 319 -20.84 -2.31 -5.95
CA PRO A 319 -21.61 -1.17 -5.44
C PRO A 319 -23.02 -1.07 -6.00
N ASN A 320 -23.18 -1.28 -7.30
CA ASN A 320 -24.49 -1.21 -7.97
C ASN A 320 -25.49 -2.28 -7.52
N ALA A 321 -25.01 -3.37 -6.94
CA ALA A 321 -25.82 -4.46 -6.42
C ALA A 321 -25.91 -4.45 -4.89
N ASP A 322 -25.31 -3.49 -4.21
CA ASP A 322 -25.14 -3.42 -2.75
C ASP A 322 -24.66 -4.76 -2.17
N ARG A 323 -23.72 -5.43 -2.87
CA ARG A 323 -23.25 -6.77 -2.56
C ARG A 323 -21.77 -6.81 -2.30
N LEU A 324 -21.38 -7.46 -1.21
CA LEU A 324 -19.99 -7.74 -0.87
C LEU A 324 -19.78 -9.24 -0.67
N GLN A 325 -18.66 -9.75 -1.18
CA GLN A 325 -18.22 -11.12 -1.03
C GLN A 325 -16.88 -11.16 -0.28
N SER A 326 -16.85 -11.86 0.85
CA SER A 326 -15.59 -12.19 1.55
C SER A 326 -14.93 -13.41 0.92
N TRP A 327 -13.62 -13.35 0.77
CA TRP A 327 -12.79 -14.43 0.25
C TRP A 327 -11.84 -15.00 1.31
N GLY A 328 -12.07 -14.65 2.58
CA GLY A 328 -11.27 -15.12 3.69
C GLY A 328 -9.91 -14.42 3.77
N LYS A 329 -9.03 -15.06 4.53
CA LYS A 329 -7.66 -14.59 4.80
C LYS A 329 -6.66 -15.50 4.10
N PRO A 330 -5.58 -14.98 3.49
CA PRO A 330 -4.50 -15.83 2.98
C PRO A 330 -3.79 -16.59 4.09
N ARG A 331 -3.76 -16.02 5.30
CA ARG A 331 -3.25 -16.65 6.52
C ARG A 331 -4.05 -16.24 7.74
N VAL A 332 -3.91 -17.01 8.82
CA VAL A 332 -4.52 -16.71 10.13
C VAL A 332 -3.89 -15.46 10.73
N GLU A 333 -2.61 -15.23 10.47
CA GLU A 333 -1.93 -14.00 10.89
C GLU A 333 -2.56 -12.77 10.25
N ARG A 334 -2.59 -11.72 11.02
CA ARG A 334 -3.58 -10.66 10.94
C ARG A 334 -3.22 -9.64 9.93
N ARG A 335 -2.87 -9.53 8.95
CA ARG A 335 -2.71 -8.28 8.23
C ARG A 335 -2.21 -8.47 6.80
N VAL A 336 -2.96 -7.93 5.90
CA VAL A 336 -2.44 -7.56 4.59
C VAL A 336 -1.93 -6.13 4.67
N ARG A 337 -0.62 -5.95 4.68
CA ARG A 337 -0.02 -4.62 4.83
C ARG A 337 0.07 -3.84 3.53
N ALA A 338 0.28 -4.52 2.43
CA ALA A 338 0.35 -3.93 1.12
C ALA A 338 -0.27 -4.86 0.08
N ALA A 339 -0.84 -4.29 -0.95
CA ALA A 339 -1.38 -5.03 -2.08
C ALA A 339 -1.27 -4.23 -3.39
N THR A 340 -1.34 -4.95 -4.51
CA THR A 340 -1.44 -4.37 -5.85
C THR A 340 -2.18 -5.31 -6.78
N LEU A 341 -2.88 -4.77 -7.77
CA LEU A 341 -3.47 -5.56 -8.85
C LEU A 341 -2.41 -5.90 -9.89
N GLY A 342 -2.20 -7.19 -10.12
CA GLY A 342 -1.35 -7.69 -11.18
C GLY A 342 -2.00 -7.55 -12.55
N LYS A 343 -1.19 -7.54 -13.60
CA LYS A 343 -1.69 -7.55 -14.99
C LYS A 343 -2.36 -8.86 -15.40
N ASP A 344 -2.13 -9.90 -14.65
CA ASP A 344 -2.79 -11.21 -14.75
C ASP A 344 -4.17 -11.26 -14.06
N GLY A 345 -4.63 -10.13 -13.54
CA GLY A 345 -5.92 -9.99 -12.86
C GLY A 345 -5.93 -10.49 -11.41
N ARG A 346 -4.77 -10.87 -10.85
CA ARG A 346 -4.64 -11.26 -9.45
C ARG A 346 -4.44 -10.06 -8.56
N LEU A 347 -4.97 -10.12 -7.36
CA LEU A 347 -4.57 -9.24 -6.26
C LEU A 347 -3.36 -9.86 -5.57
N TYR A 348 -2.21 -9.21 -5.65
CA TYR A 348 -1.01 -9.59 -4.92
C TYR A 348 -1.00 -8.90 -3.57
N THR A 349 -0.68 -9.65 -2.51
CA THR A 349 -0.75 -9.16 -1.13
C THR A 349 0.44 -9.62 -0.33
N ILE A 350 0.88 -8.81 0.62
CA ILE A 350 1.88 -9.20 1.62
C ILE A 350 1.20 -9.35 2.96
N CYS A 351 1.32 -10.53 3.54
CA CYS A 351 0.87 -10.84 4.89
C CYS A 351 2.07 -11.07 5.80
N GLY A 352 1.95 -10.63 7.02
CA GLY A 352 2.93 -10.80 8.07
C GLY A 352 3.01 -9.58 8.95
N GLU A 353 3.45 -9.75 10.17
CA GLU A 353 3.67 -8.71 11.16
C GLU A 353 5.07 -8.82 11.73
N ARG A 354 5.44 -7.84 12.56
CA ARG A 354 6.79 -7.62 13.08
C ARG A 354 7.44 -8.87 13.68
N ASP A 355 6.84 -9.82 14.17
CA ASP A 355 7.43 -11.04 14.74
C ASP A 355 7.16 -12.28 13.87
N ASN A 356 6.56 -12.09 12.71
CA ASN A 356 6.23 -13.12 11.76
C ASN A 356 6.86 -12.85 10.40
N VAL A 357 7.29 -13.92 9.77
CA VAL A 357 7.89 -13.86 8.45
C VAL A 357 6.87 -13.35 7.42
N CYS A 358 7.17 -12.25 6.77
CA CYS A 358 6.34 -11.74 5.70
C CYS A 358 6.33 -12.68 4.50
N ARG A 359 5.15 -12.94 3.93
CA ARG A 359 4.93 -13.81 2.79
C ARG A 359 4.15 -13.07 1.71
N LEU A 360 4.49 -13.36 0.47
CA LEU A 360 3.74 -12.92 -0.68
C LEU A 360 2.65 -13.94 -1.03
N PHE A 361 1.44 -13.43 -1.20
CA PHE A 361 0.29 -14.18 -1.69
C PHE A 361 -0.29 -13.52 -2.92
N SER A 362 -1.03 -14.28 -3.70
CA SER A 362 -1.95 -13.72 -4.68
C SER A 362 -3.34 -14.34 -4.53
N PHE A 363 -4.33 -13.57 -4.95
CA PHE A 363 -5.73 -13.98 -4.93
C PHE A 363 -6.38 -13.74 -6.30
N ARG A 364 -7.16 -14.72 -6.75
CA ARG A 364 -8.13 -14.59 -7.84
C ARG A 364 -9.37 -15.40 -7.47
N SER A 365 -10.54 -14.91 -7.81
CA SER A 365 -11.81 -15.49 -7.35
C SER A 365 -12.07 -16.93 -7.82
N ASP A 366 -11.51 -17.33 -8.95
CA ASP A 366 -11.60 -18.69 -9.52
C ASP A 366 -10.54 -19.67 -9.02
N GLU A 367 -9.45 -19.15 -8.41
CA GLU A 367 -8.33 -19.97 -7.96
C GLU A 367 -8.10 -19.92 -6.45
N GLY A 368 -8.66 -18.91 -5.77
CA GLY A 368 -8.43 -18.66 -4.36
C GLY A 368 -7.08 -18.02 -4.08
N HIS A 369 -6.53 -18.29 -2.88
CA HIS A 369 -5.25 -17.75 -2.42
C HIS A 369 -4.10 -18.69 -2.81
N LEU A 370 -3.06 -18.14 -3.43
CA LEU A 370 -1.79 -18.82 -3.70
C LEU A 370 -0.69 -18.22 -2.83
N ASP A 371 0.10 -19.08 -2.20
CA ASP A 371 1.27 -18.71 -1.41
C ASP A 371 2.54 -18.77 -2.28
N TRP A 372 3.17 -17.63 -2.50
CA TRP A 372 4.40 -17.50 -3.29
C TRP A 372 5.68 -17.66 -2.46
N GLY A 373 5.56 -17.66 -1.13
CA GLY A 373 6.69 -17.89 -0.25
C GLY A 373 7.07 -16.69 0.61
N VAL A 374 8.18 -16.83 1.28
CA VAL A 374 8.68 -15.89 2.31
C VAL A 374 9.45 -14.73 1.68
N LEU A 375 9.21 -13.52 2.20
CA LEU A 375 9.95 -12.32 1.89
C LEU A 375 10.90 -11.93 3.02
N GLY A 376 12.07 -11.41 2.65
CA GLY A 376 12.91 -10.70 3.60
C GLY A 376 13.69 -11.55 4.61
N VAL A 377 13.94 -12.81 4.33
CA VAL A 377 14.80 -13.63 5.20
C VAL A 377 16.26 -13.38 4.84
N ASP A 378 17.00 -12.75 5.73
CA ASP A 378 18.47 -12.70 5.67
C ASP A 378 19.03 -13.98 6.32
N ARG A 379 20.06 -14.56 5.70
CA ARG A 379 20.73 -15.77 6.17
C ARG A 379 21.74 -15.53 7.29
N SER A 380 21.78 -14.37 7.89
CA SER A 380 22.68 -14.15 9.02
C SER A 380 22.32 -15.12 10.16
N PRO A 381 23.21 -16.00 10.60
CA PRO A 381 22.88 -16.98 11.64
C PRO A 381 22.66 -16.35 13.01
N TYR A 382 22.96 -15.07 13.17
CA TYR A 382 22.91 -14.39 14.46
C TYR A 382 21.83 -13.31 14.57
N TYR A 383 21.38 -12.80 13.43
CA TYR A 383 20.27 -11.84 13.38
C TYR A 383 19.51 -12.13 12.10
N ALA A 384 18.39 -12.78 12.25
CA ALA A 384 17.44 -12.80 11.17
C ALA A 384 17.07 -11.34 10.87
N LYS A 385 17.74 -10.74 9.90
CA LYS A 385 17.31 -9.48 9.31
C LYS A 385 16.11 -9.77 8.43
N ILE A 386 15.06 -10.25 9.07
CA ILE A 386 13.79 -10.48 8.45
C ILE A 386 13.25 -9.10 8.14
N ALA A 387 12.88 -8.86 6.91
CA ALA A 387 12.07 -7.73 6.58
C ALA A 387 10.69 -7.93 7.22
N TYR A 388 10.40 -7.15 8.23
CA TYR A 388 9.18 -7.31 9.01
C TYR A 388 8.03 -6.44 8.54
N GLN A 389 8.33 -5.43 7.74
CA GLN A 389 7.34 -4.42 7.38
C GLN A 389 7.45 -4.09 5.90
N PHE A 390 6.33 -4.26 5.21
CA PHE A 390 6.14 -3.83 3.84
C PHE A 390 4.85 -3.04 3.79
N ASP A 391 4.91 -1.81 3.37
CA ASP A 391 3.74 -0.93 3.36
C ASP A 391 3.35 -0.44 1.97
N ALA A 392 4.12 -0.82 0.94
CA ALA A 392 3.86 -0.36 -0.41
C ALA A 392 4.08 -1.45 -1.45
N MET A 393 3.19 -1.53 -2.42
CA MET A 393 3.32 -2.37 -3.62
C MET A 393 2.83 -1.62 -4.85
N ALA A 394 3.44 -1.90 -5.99
CA ALA A 394 2.96 -1.43 -7.28
C ALA A 394 3.28 -2.44 -8.39
N THR A 395 2.40 -2.55 -9.37
CA THR A 395 2.60 -3.37 -10.57
C THR A 395 3.06 -2.49 -11.71
N ALA A 396 4.27 -2.71 -12.17
CA ALA A 396 4.86 -1.99 -13.30
C ALA A 396 4.19 -2.32 -14.64
N ALA A 397 4.51 -1.54 -15.67
CA ALA A 397 3.94 -1.69 -17.00
C ALA A 397 4.23 -3.05 -17.65
N ASP A 398 5.34 -3.69 -17.33
CA ASP A 398 5.73 -5.02 -17.79
C ASP A 398 5.15 -6.18 -16.96
N GLY A 399 4.37 -5.88 -15.91
CA GLY A 399 3.81 -6.85 -14.99
C GLY A 399 4.69 -7.18 -13.79
N THR A 400 5.90 -6.64 -13.71
CA THR A 400 6.76 -6.76 -12.53
C THR A 400 6.09 -6.11 -11.33
N ILE A 401 6.11 -6.80 -10.20
CA ILE A 401 5.58 -6.29 -8.94
C ILE A 401 6.73 -5.77 -8.11
N LEU A 402 6.68 -4.49 -7.77
CA LEU A 402 7.60 -3.87 -6.84
C LEU A 402 7.01 -3.86 -5.43
N ILE A 403 7.87 -4.13 -4.46
CA ILE A 403 7.49 -4.31 -3.06
C ILE A 403 8.44 -3.48 -2.21
N GLY A 404 7.89 -2.50 -1.51
CA GLY A 404 8.64 -1.57 -0.67
C GLY A 404 8.69 -2.02 0.79
N GLU A 405 9.90 -2.24 1.29
CA GLU A 405 10.14 -2.48 2.71
C GLU A 405 10.06 -1.16 3.48
N SER A 406 9.39 -1.17 4.62
CA SER A 406 9.21 0.01 5.48
C SER A 406 9.94 -0.08 6.82
N ASP A 407 10.85 -1.02 6.96
CA ASP A 407 11.74 -1.11 8.12
C ASP A 407 12.99 -0.25 7.95
N ARG A 408 13.82 -0.19 8.99
CA ARG A 408 15.10 0.54 9.01
C ARG A 408 16.04 0.04 7.96
N ARG A 409 16.61 0.50 7.07
CA ARG A 409 17.37 0.00 5.91
C ARG A 409 16.47 -0.70 4.92
N ALA A 410 15.36 -0.07 4.66
CA ALA A 410 14.38 -0.55 3.70
C ALA A 410 15.00 -0.85 2.34
N LYS A 411 14.42 -1.83 1.67
CA LYS A 411 14.83 -2.29 0.34
C LYS A 411 13.62 -2.32 -0.58
N LEU A 412 13.89 -2.19 -1.84
CA LEU A 412 12.92 -2.41 -2.89
C LEU A 412 13.12 -3.82 -3.45
N PHE A 413 12.08 -4.64 -3.41
CA PHE A 413 12.07 -5.98 -3.96
C PHE A 413 11.28 -6.00 -5.26
N MET A 414 11.64 -6.95 -6.13
CA MET A 414 10.92 -7.23 -7.36
C MET A 414 10.41 -8.67 -7.35
N PHE A 415 9.20 -8.85 -7.85
CA PHE A 415 8.61 -10.15 -8.12
C PHE A 415 8.03 -10.16 -9.54
N ILE A 416 8.37 -11.19 -10.32
CA ILE A 416 7.90 -11.35 -11.68
C ILE A 416 6.89 -12.50 -11.71
N PRO A 417 5.59 -12.24 -11.79
CA PRO A 417 4.58 -13.26 -11.87
C PRO A 417 4.74 -14.11 -13.15
N GLY A 418 4.67 -15.42 -13.03
CA GLY A 418 4.78 -16.32 -14.21
C GLY A 418 6.13 -16.35 -14.91
N GLY A 419 7.09 -15.57 -14.45
CA GLY A 419 8.42 -15.52 -15.02
C GLY A 419 9.14 -16.84 -14.81
N GLU A 420 9.47 -17.54 -15.89
CA GLU A 420 10.69 -18.30 -15.89
C GLU A 420 11.82 -17.33 -15.61
N VAL A 421 12.73 -17.68 -14.70
CA VAL A 421 13.98 -16.92 -14.55
C VAL A 421 14.58 -16.85 -15.96
N MET A 422 14.57 -15.67 -16.56
CA MET A 422 15.13 -15.52 -17.90
C MET A 422 16.56 -16.05 -17.88
N PRO A 423 16.89 -17.04 -18.69
CA PRO A 423 18.26 -17.52 -18.77
C PRO A 423 19.13 -16.32 -19.19
N GLY A 424 20.02 -15.91 -18.32
CA GLY A 424 20.92 -14.77 -18.58
C GLY A 424 20.66 -13.49 -17.80
N VAL A 425 19.52 -13.33 -17.15
CA VAL A 425 19.33 -12.30 -16.13
C VAL A 425 19.80 -12.90 -14.81
N LEU A 426 21.10 -12.77 -14.58
CA LEU A 426 21.79 -12.99 -13.31
C LEU A 426 21.28 -14.24 -12.57
N ASN A 427 21.70 -15.37 -13.06
CA ASN A 427 21.91 -16.49 -12.17
C ASN A 427 22.98 -15.99 -11.18
N PRO A 428 22.70 -15.76 -9.91
CA PRO A 428 23.75 -15.48 -8.95
C PRO A 428 24.50 -16.80 -8.78
N THR A 429 25.37 -17.07 -9.72
CA THR A 429 26.34 -18.14 -9.56
C THR A 429 27.17 -17.71 -8.37
N ASN A 430 26.79 -18.32 -7.24
CA ASN A 430 27.69 -18.67 -6.20
C ASN A 430 28.59 -17.52 -5.71
N PRO A 431 28.23 -16.87 -4.61
CA PRO A 431 29.24 -16.12 -3.89
C PRO A 431 30.26 -17.13 -3.36
N ARG A 432 31.41 -17.15 -3.95
CA ARG A 432 32.57 -17.69 -3.26
C ARG A 432 32.95 -16.79 -2.10
#